data_933af0581122600a4917ebc64b8cfa55
#
_entry.id   933af0581122600a4917ebc64b8cfa55
#
_cell.length_a   1.000
_cell.length_b   1.000
_cell.length_c   1.000
_cell.angle_alpha   90.00
_cell.angle_beta   90.00
_cell.angle_gamma   90.00
#
_symmetry.space_group_name_H-M   'P 1'
#
loop_
_entity.id
_entity.type
_entity.pdbx_description
1 polymer ?
#
loop_
_entity_poly.entity_id
_entity_poly.type
_entity_poly.pdbx_seq_one_letter_code
_entity_poly.pdbx_strand_id
1 'polypeptide(L)'
;MTSRAILFVGQTVPGSRTFQRINAFKELGHSVEVIPTNLPGARYEDKPSLSTRIRYRLRMPKDSAEAGQVILDGMRASKYDVLWLERAVEIGPKILQAAKEFNPALKIVWYAEDDMMNIHHRSRQVEAAMPYYDLWVTTKSFNARPEEVPSFGVKNILFVNNSYDATLHQPVAVSDQDRIDFGADISFVGTHAKHRAESLVFLTKQGVSVRVWGNGWAGMKDKVAGLMIENRPVYDDDYIKVIS
;
A
#
# COMPACT_ATOMS: atom_id res chain seq x y z
N MET A 1 -17.67 -7.87 -19.19
CA MET A 1 -16.25 -7.49 -19.44
C MET A 1 -15.49 -8.73 -19.88
N THR A 2 -14.46 -8.61 -20.73
CA THR A 2 -13.61 -9.75 -21.09
C THR A 2 -12.69 -10.08 -19.92
N SER A 3 -12.62 -11.34 -19.48
CA SER A 3 -11.68 -11.80 -18.47
C SER A 3 -10.24 -11.54 -18.89
N ARG A 4 -9.38 -11.17 -17.97
CA ARG A 4 -7.94 -10.95 -18.17
C ARG A 4 -7.13 -11.83 -17.21
N ALA A 5 -5.97 -12.29 -17.68
CA ALA A 5 -4.98 -12.94 -16.84
C ALA A 5 -4.03 -11.87 -16.29
N ILE A 6 -4.03 -11.69 -14.99
CA ILE A 6 -3.26 -10.66 -14.28
C ILE A 6 -2.18 -11.32 -13.44
N LEU A 7 -0.92 -10.95 -13.65
CA LEU A 7 0.17 -11.24 -12.74
C LEU A 7 0.32 -10.03 -11.80
N PHE A 8 -0.08 -10.20 -10.55
CA PHE A 8 -0.09 -9.15 -9.53
C PHE A 8 1.15 -9.24 -8.66
N VAL A 9 1.95 -8.19 -8.62
CA VAL A 9 3.20 -8.10 -7.83
C VAL A 9 3.05 -7.03 -6.77
N GLY A 10 3.11 -7.42 -5.50
CA GLY A 10 2.92 -6.45 -4.41
C GLY A 10 3.15 -7.00 -3.02
N GLN A 11 3.06 -6.13 -2.01
CA GLN A 11 3.18 -6.53 -0.62
C GLN A 11 1.95 -7.29 -0.14
N THR A 12 2.14 -8.47 0.43
CA THR A 12 1.09 -9.35 0.97
C THR A 12 1.21 -9.53 2.49
N VAL A 13 1.61 -8.47 3.19
CA VAL A 13 1.62 -8.48 4.66
C VAL A 13 0.20 -8.31 5.22
N PRO A 14 -0.11 -8.82 6.40
CA PRO A 14 -1.41 -8.62 7.05
C PRO A 14 -1.78 -7.12 7.11
N GLY A 15 -3.05 -6.79 6.84
CA GLY A 15 -3.53 -5.41 6.75
C GLY A 15 -3.13 -4.67 5.46
N SER A 16 -2.50 -5.35 4.49
CA SER A 16 -2.19 -4.75 3.19
C SER A 16 -3.46 -4.55 2.35
N ARG A 17 -3.63 -3.35 1.82
CA ARG A 17 -4.71 -3.03 0.87
C ARG A 17 -4.56 -3.75 -0.48
N THR A 18 -3.40 -4.35 -0.71
CA THR A 18 -3.13 -5.24 -1.86
C THR A 18 -4.16 -6.35 -1.96
N PHE A 19 -4.54 -6.99 -0.84
CA PHE A 19 -5.56 -8.05 -0.83
C PHE A 19 -6.93 -7.56 -1.31
N GLN A 20 -7.31 -6.35 -0.94
CA GLN A 20 -8.59 -5.75 -1.37
C GLN A 20 -8.63 -5.58 -2.90
N ARG A 21 -7.52 -5.12 -3.51
CA ARG A 21 -7.45 -4.99 -4.98
C ARG A 21 -7.39 -6.33 -5.69
N ILE A 22 -6.67 -7.30 -5.14
CA ILE A 22 -6.66 -8.68 -5.67
C ILE A 22 -8.09 -9.25 -5.67
N ASN A 23 -8.82 -9.10 -4.58
CA ASN A 23 -10.20 -9.57 -4.48
C ASN A 23 -11.10 -8.83 -5.47
N ALA A 24 -11.00 -7.51 -5.57
CA ALA A 24 -11.76 -6.74 -6.54
C ALA A 24 -11.52 -7.21 -8.00
N PHE A 25 -10.29 -7.52 -8.39
CA PHE A 25 -10.02 -8.09 -9.71
C PHE A 25 -10.69 -9.46 -9.90
N LYS A 26 -10.65 -10.32 -8.88
CA LYS A 26 -11.31 -11.63 -8.94
C LYS A 26 -12.84 -11.50 -9.02
N GLU A 27 -13.45 -10.58 -8.26
CA GLU A 27 -14.89 -10.28 -8.31
C GLU A 27 -15.32 -9.74 -9.68
N LEU A 28 -14.44 -9.00 -10.36
CA LEU A 28 -14.65 -8.55 -11.74
C LEU A 28 -14.47 -9.66 -12.77
N GLY A 29 -14.17 -10.89 -12.36
CA GLY A 29 -14.04 -12.07 -13.22
C GLY A 29 -12.67 -12.23 -13.89
N HIS A 30 -11.63 -11.56 -13.34
CA HIS A 30 -10.26 -11.73 -13.82
C HIS A 30 -9.55 -12.90 -13.12
N SER A 31 -8.63 -13.58 -13.82
CA SER A 31 -7.69 -14.52 -13.21
C SER A 31 -6.51 -13.76 -12.64
N VAL A 32 -6.19 -13.96 -11.36
CA VAL A 32 -5.11 -13.24 -10.67
C VAL A 32 -4.16 -14.22 -10.04
N GLU A 33 -2.91 -14.20 -10.49
CA GLU A 33 -1.77 -14.84 -9.84
C GLU A 33 -0.98 -13.79 -9.08
N VAL A 34 -0.51 -14.11 -7.86
CA VAL A 34 0.09 -13.13 -6.94
C VAL A 34 1.54 -13.49 -6.65
N ILE A 35 2.43 -12.53 -6.86
CA ILE A 35 3.85 -12.59 -6.48
C ILE A 35 4.08 -11.63 -5.32
N PRO A 36 4.34 -12.14 -4.09
CA PRO A 36 4.72 -11.32 -2.96
C PRO A 36 6.07 -10.63 -3.16
N THR A 37 6.19 -9.37 -2.75
CA THR A 37 7.48 -8.66 -2.68
C THR A 37 8.11 -8.71 -1.28
N ASN A 38 7.44 -9.34 -0.33
CA ASN A 38 7.90 -9.56 1.03
C ASN A 38 8.14 -11.06 1.31
N LEU A 39 9.02 -11.34 2.24
CA LEU A 39 9.25 -12.71 2.72
C LEU A 39 8.02 -13.26 3.45
N PRO A 40 7.81 -14.58 3.45
CA PRO A 40 6.74 -15.22 4.22
C PRO A 40 6.80 -14.82 5.70
N GLY A 41 5.64 -14.52 6.29
CA GLY A 41 5.51 -14.13 7.70
C GLY A 41 5.92 -12.70 8.03
N ALA A 42 6.36 -11.90 7.06
CA ALA A 42 6.69 -10.49 7.27
C ALA A 42 5.46 -9.68 7.75
N ARG A 43 5.70 -8.67 8.60
CA ARG A 43 4.69 -7.76 9.13
C ARG A 43 5.14 -6.31 9.01
N TYR A 44 4.21 -5.36 9.04
CA TYR A 44 4.53 -3.92 9.03
C TYR A 44 5.32 -3.46 10.26
N GLU A 45 5.17 -4.17 11.39
CA GLU A 45 5.84 -3.88 12.66
C GLU A 45 7.29 -4.39 12.72
N ASP A 46 7.70 -5.22 11.77
CA ASP A 46 9.04 -5.79 11.75
C ASP A 46 10.11 -4.70 11.59
N LYS A 47 11.09 -4.76 12.46
CA LYS A 47 12.22 -3.83 12.39
C LYS A 47 13.17 -4.26 11.28
N PRO A 48 13.38 -3.43 10.24
CA PRO A 48 14.30 -3.78 9.18
C PRO A 48 15.75 -3.86 9.69
N SER A 49 16.51 -4.80 9.14
CA SER A 49 17.93 -4.94 9.43
C SER A 49 18.73 -3.66 9.10
N LEU A 50 19.91 -3.50 9.67
CA LEU A 50 20.77 -2.35 9.37
C LEU A 50 21.08 -2.26 7.87
N SER A 51 21.39 -3.39 7.23
CA SER A 51 21.67 -3.44 5.78
C SER A 51 20.46 -3.03 4.96
N THR A 52 19.26 -3.46 5.34
CA THR A 52 18.00 -3.05 4.72
C THR A 52 17.79 -1.54 4.85
N ARG A 53 17.99 -0.97 6.03
CA ARG A 53 17.85 0.47 6.28
C ARG A 53 18.84 1.30 5.44
N ILE A 54 20.09 0.86 5.32
CA ILE A 54 21.11 1.51 4.47
C ILE A 54 20.68 1.47 3.00
N ARG A 55 20.21 0.31 2.50
CA ARG A 55 19.73 0.17 1.12
C ARG A 55 18.53 1.07 0.82
N TYR A 56 17.55 1.15 1.72
CA TYR A 56 16.42 2.07 1.59
C TYR A 56 16.87 3.53 1.59
N ARG A 57 17.82 3.91 2.46
CA ARG A 57 18.40 5.27 2.46
C ARG A 57 19.11 5.60 1.14
N LEU A 58 19.76 4.62 0.52
CA LEU A 58 20.40 4.76 -0.80
C LEU A 58 19.37 4.64 -1.95
N ARG A 59 18.10 4.40 -1.65
CA ARG A 59 17.02 4.19 -2.62
C ARG A 59 17.27 2.97 -3.55
N MET A 60 17.94 1.96 -3.04
CA MET A 60 18.29 0.72 -3.73
C MET A 60 17.84 -0.50 -2.90
N PRO A 61 16.52 -0.69 -2.68
CA PRO A 61 16.01 -1.84 -1.96
C PRO A 61 16.47 -3.13 -2.65
N LYS A 62 16.68 -4.18 -1.86
CA LYS A 62 17.00 -5.51 -2.39
C LYS A 62 15.69 -6.25 -2.62
N ASP A 63 15.57 -6.90 -3.77
CA ASP A 63 14.56 -7.92 -4.02
C ASP A 63 14.88 -9.19 -3.21
N SER A 64 14.45 -9.20 -1.95
CA SER A 64 14.74 -10.31 -1.03
C SER A 64 13.77 -11.47 -1.19
N ALA A 65 12.63 -11.26 -1.82
CA ALA A 65 11.64 -12.26 -2.17
C ALA A 65 11.88 -12.89 -3.56
N GLU A 66 12.92 -12.43 -4.26
CA GLU A 66 13.24 -12.84 -5.64
C GLU A 66 12.06 -12.62 -6.61
N ALA A 67 11.21 -11.63 -6.32
CA ALA A 67 10.01 -11.34 -7.08
C ALA A 67 10.31 -11.09 -8.56
N GLY A 68 11.43 -10.44 -8.88
CA GLY A 68 11.85 -10.23 -10.26
C GLY A 68 12.10 -11.54 -11.01
N GLN A 69 12.74 -12.53 -10.39
CA GLN A 69 12.94 -13.84 -10.99
C GLN A 69 11.61 -14.59 -11.15
N VAL A 70 10.76 -14.56 -10.13
CA VAL A 70 9.44 -15.20 -10.18
C VAL A 70 8.55 -14.58 -11.27
N ILE A 71 8.61 -13.26 -11.49
CA ILE A 71 7.95 -12.60 -12.64
C ILE A 71 8.39 -13.25 -13.96
N LEU A 72 9.70 -13.37 -14.19
CA LEU A 72 10.23 -13.90 -15.44
C LEU A 72 9.88 -15.39 -15.65
N ASP A 73 9.89 -16.17 -14.58
CA ASP A 73 9.51 -17.58 -14.64
C ASP A 73 8.01 -17.74 -14.94
N GLY A 74 7.16 -16.92 -14.31
CA GLY A 74 5.73 -16.84 -14.61
C GLY A 74 5.47 -16.47 -16.08
N MET A 75 6.17 -15.44 -16.59
CA MET A 75 6.05 -15.03 -18.01
C MET A 75 6.49 -16.10 -19.00
N ARG A 76 7.42 -16.99 -18.64
CA ARG A 76 7.81 -18.14 -19.46
C ARG A 76 6.77 -19.26 -19.44
N ALA A 77 6.17 -19.49 -18.27
CA ALA A 77 5.24 -20.59 -18.02
C ALA A 77 3.82 -20.31 -18.53
N SER A 78 3.38 -19.06 -18.50
CA SER A 78 2.00 -18.66 -18.77
C SER A 78 1.93 -17.33 -19.51
N LYS A 79 0.78 -17.11 -20.20
CA LYS A 79 0.50 -15.83 -20.84
C LYS A 79 -0.38 -14.98 -19.92
N TYR A 80 0.12 -13.79 -19.58
CA TYR A 80 -0.64 -12.77 -18.85
C TYR A 80 -0.98 -11.61 -19.79
N ASP A 81 -2.15 -11.02 -19.58
CA ASP A 81 -2.55 -9.79 -20.27
C ASP A 81 -1.94 -8.57 -19.58
N VAL A 82 -1.81 -8.64 -18.25
CA VAL A 82 -1.41 -7.51 -17.40
C VAL A 82 -0.37 -7.98 -16.38
N LEU A 83 0.73 -7.23 -16.27
CA LEU A 83 1.64 -7.22 -15.13
C LEU A 83 1.29 -6.00 -14.28
N TRP A 84 0.65 -6.24 -13.14
CA TRP A 84 0.26 -5.20 -12.19
C TRP A 84 1.28 -5.11 -11.07
N LEU A 85 1.89 -3.93 -10.88
CA LEU A 85 2.88 -3.70 -9.83
C LEU A 85 2.34 -2.68 -8.82
N GLU A 86 2.42 -3.04 -7.54
CA GLU A 86 2.02 -2.20 -6.44
C GLU A 86 3.06 -2.27 -5.32
N ARG A 87 3.65 -1.12 -4.96
CA ARG A 87 4.74 -1.04 -3.97
C ARG A 87 5.93 -1.97 -4.24
N ALA A 88 6.08 -2.43 -5.47
CA ALA A 88 7.15 -3.32 -5.94
C ALA A 88 8.42 -2.50 -6.26
N VAL A 89 8.91 -1.77 -5.26
CA VAL A 89 9.99 -0.76 -5.44
C VAL A 89 11.35 -1.34 -5.76
N GLU A 90 11.53 -2.64 -5.65
CA GLU A 90 12.72 -3.43 -6.01
C GLU A 90 12.73 -3.86 -7.48
N ILE A 91 11.61 -3.76 -8.19
CA ILE A 91 11.50 -4.18 -9.59
C ILE A 91 11.98 -3.06 -10.50
N GLY A 92 13.01 -3.36 -11.28
CA GLY A 92 13.66 -2.40 -12.19
C GLY A 92 13.38 -2.65 -13.66
N PRO A 93 13.88 -1.77 -14.55
CA PRO A 93 13.58 -1.79 -15.99
C PRO A 93 13.99 -3.08 -16.68
N LYS A 94 15.06 -3.75 -16.27
CA LYS A 94 15.50 -5.02 -16.87
C LYS A 94 14.44 -6.12 -16.79
N ILE A 95 13.74 -6.20 -15.65
CA ILE A 95 12.66 -7.19 -15.48
C ILE A 95 11.48 -6.84 -16.40
N LEU A 96 11.10 -5.56 -16.47
CA LEU A 96 9.98 -5.10 -17.30
C LEU A 96 10.26 -5.31 -18.81
N GLN A 97 11.48 -5.01 -19.24
CA GLN A 97 11.92 -5.26 -20.62
C GLN A 97 11.88 -6.76 -20.96
N ALA A 98 12.49 -7.60 -20.12
CA ALA A 98 12.47 -9.05 -20.33
C ALA A 98 11.04 -9.62 -20.32
N ALA A 99 10.15 -9.13 -19.46
CA ALA A 99 8.73 -9.54 -19.47
C ALA A 99 8.05 -9.17 -20.81
N LYS A 100 8.35 -8.00 -21.37
CA LYS A 100 7.85 -7.58 -22.70
C LYS A 100 8.45 -8.41 -23.85
N GLU A 101 9.68 -8.90 -23.73
CA GLU A 101 10.31 -9.80 -24.70
C GLU A 101 9.57 -11.14 -24.76
N PHE A 102 9.15 -11.70 -23.61
CA PHE A 102 8.32 -12.91 -23.56
C PHE A 102 6.90 -12.69 -24.11
N ASN A 103 6.31 -11.51 -23.85
CA ASN A 103 4.98 -11.17 -24.33
C ASN A 103 4.91 -9.67 -24.73
N PRO A 104 5.12 -9.35 -26.02
CA PRO A 104 5.04 -7.95 -26.50
C PRO A 104 3.66 -7.29 -26.31
N ALA A 105 2.58 -8.09 -26.19
CA ALA A 105 1.22 -7.59 -25.94
C ALA A 105 0.94 -7.28 -24.47
N LEU A 106 1.80 -7.73 -23.54
CA LEU A 106 1.67 -7.51 -22.10
C LEU A 106 1.47 -6.03 -21.79
N LYS A 107 0.51 -5.70 -20.95
CA LYS A 107 0.35 -4.35 -20.39
C LYS A 107 0.98 -4.29 -19.00
N ILE A 108 1.91 -3.37 -18.81
CA ILE A 108 2.59 -3.16 -17.54
C ILE A 108 1.97 -1.95 -16.85
N VAL A 109 1.40 -2.18 -15.66
CA VAL A 109 0.67 -1.18 -14.89
C VAL A 109 1.36 -0.98 -13.54
N TRP A 110 1.62 0.28 -13.17
CA TRP A 110 2.01 0.66 -11.81
C TRP A 110 0.82 1.29 -11.11
N TYR A 111 0.57 0.88 -9.87
CA TYR A 111 -0.42 1.49 -9.00
C TYR A 111 0.25 2.16 -7.79
N ALA A 112 0.01 3.45 -7.61
CA ALA A 112 0.60 4.27 -6.56
C ALA A 112 -0.47 4.87 -5.64
N GLU A 113 -0.45 4.51 -4.37
CA GLU A 113 -1.22 5.17 -3.33
C GLU A 113 -0.49 6.34 -2.68
N ASP A 114 0.84 6.31 -2.74
CA ASP A 114 1.71 7.32 -2.14
C ASP A 114 2.09 8.40 -3.14
N ASP A 115 2.54 9.54 -2.64
CA ASP A 115 3.18 10.57 -3.44
C ASP A 115 4.52 10.07 -3.98
N MET A 116 4.56 9.74 -5.27
CA MET A 116 5.74 9.19 -5.92
C MET A 116 6.79 10.26 -6.28
N MET A 117 6.51 11.54 -6.07
CA MET A 117 7.53 12.59 -6.14
C MET A 117 8.34 12.66 -4.85
N ASN A 118 7.80 12.23 -3.74
CA ASN A 118 8.57 12.03 -2.52
C ASN A 118 9.59 10.91 -2.72
N ILE A 119 10.87 11.25 -2.62
CA ILE A 119 12.01 10.32 -2.83
C ILE A 119 12.00 9.11 -1.88
N HIS A 120 11.30 9.19 -0.74
CA HIS A 120 11.17 8.08 0.20
C HIS A 120 10.20 7.00 -0.27
N HIS A 121 9.32 7.30 -1.22
CA HIS A 121 8.34 6.35 -1.74
C HIS A 121 8.78 5.68 -3.05
N ARG A 122 9.83 6.17 -3.71
CA ARG A 122 10.35 5.59 -4.95
C ARG A 122 11.82 5.22 -4.84
N SER A 123 12.17 4.06 -5.37
CA SER A 123 13.54 3.61 -5.52
C SER A 123 14.16 4.14 -6.81
N ARG A 124 15.48 3.96 -6.96
CA ARG A 124 16.16 4.22 -8.24
C ARG A 124 15.70 3.24 -9.33
N GLN A 125 15.35 2.01 -8.95
CA GLN A 125 14.80 1.01 -9.86
C GLN A 125 13.46 1.45 -10.44
N VAL A 126 12.52 1.89 -9.61
CA VAL A 126 11.21 2.42 -10.05
C VAL A 126 11.42 3.64 -10.94
N GLU A 127 12.27 4.58 -10.54
CA GLU A 127 12.56 5.80 -11.30
C GLU A 127 13.08 5.47 -12.71
N ALA A 128 14.03 4.53 -12.82
CA ALA A 128 14.52 4.05 -14.10
C ALA A 128 13.49 3.22 -14.88
N ALA A 129 12.51 2.62 -14.20
CA ALA A 129 11.46 1.82 -14.80
C ALA A 129 10.26 2.63 -15.30
N MET A 130 10.09 3.89 -14.86
CA MET A 130 8.94 4.73 -15.20
C MET A 130 8.60 4.80 -16.70
N PRO A 131 9.57 4.93 -17.65
CA PRO A 131 9.28 4.96 -19.07
C PRO A 131 8.70 3.65 -19.65
N TYR A 132 8.78 2.54 -18.91
CA TYR A 132 8.36 1.21 -19.38
C TYR A 132 6.94 0.84 -18.94
N TYR A 133 6.29 1.65 -18.11
CA TYR A 133 4.89 1.41 -17.74
C TYR A 133 3.96 1.85 -18.87
N ASP A 134 3.06 0.96 -19.29
CA ASP A 134 1.99 1.27 -20.25
C ASP A 134 0.93 2.18 -19.62
N LEU A 135 0.71 2.03 -18.31
CA LEU A 135 -0.22 2.83 -17.52
C LEU A 135 0.33 3.04 -16.11
N TRP A 136 0.26 4.27 -15.65
CA TRP A 136 0.51 4.64 -14.25
C TRP A 136 -0.80 5.07 -13.61
N VAL A 137 -1.25 4.33 -12.60
CA VAL A 137 -2.42 4.69 -11.81
C VAL A 137 -1.95 5.39 -10.53
N THR A 138 -2.53 6.52 -10.19
CA THR A 138 -2.19 7.25 -8.97
C THR A 138 -3.43 7.75 -8.24
N THR A 139 -3.36 7.78 -6.90
CA THR A 139 -4.37 8.40 -6.04
C THR A 139 -4.01 9.84 -5.64
N LYS A 140 -2.94 10.38 -6.21
CA LYS A 140 -2.48 11.76 -6.00
C LYS A 140 -2.66 12.55 -7.29
N SER A 141 -3.69 13.40 -7.37
CA SER A 141 -3.99 14.17 -8.57
C SER A 141 -2.82 15.03 -9.03
N PHE A 142 -2.02 15.56 -8.11
CA PHE A 142 -0.86 16.36 -8.42
C PHE A 142 0.27 15.55 -9.09
N ASN A 143 0.41 14.24 -8.81
CA ASN A 143 1.40 13.40 -9.50
C ASN A 143 1.14 13.25 -11.01
N ALA A 144 -0.05 13.60 -11.49
CA ALA A 144 -0.38 13.60 -12.93
C ALA A 144 0.04 14.89 -13.66
N ARG A 145 0.57 15.89 -12.97
CA ARG A 145 1.04 17.14 -13.59
C ARG A 145 2.29 16.89 -14.44
N PRO A 146 2.51 17.66 -15.53
CA PRO A 146 3.64 17.46 -16.44
C PRO A 146 5.02 17.45 -15.77
N GLU A 147 5.21 18.27 -14.73
CA GLU A 147 6.44 18.41 -13.94
C GLU A 147 6.66 17.29 -12.93
N GLU A 148 5.66 16.44 -12.68
CA GLU A 148 5.66 15.37 -11.70
C GLU A 148 6.03 14.02 -12.35
N VAL A 149 5.21 12.98 -12.18
CA VAL A 149 5.46 11.64 -12.73
C VAL A 149 5.69 11.63 -14.25
N PRO A 150 4.98 12.44 -15.09
CA PRO A 150 5.27 12.51 -16.52
C PRO A 150 6.71 12.94 -16.84
N SER A 151 7.33 13.78 -16.02
CA SER A 151 8.72 14.23 -16.22
C SER A 151 9.73 13.09 -16.22
N PHE A 152 9.39 11.92 -15.66
CA PHE A 152 10.18 10.70 -15.68
C PHE A 152 9.89 9.79 -16.89
N GLY A 153 9.13 10.26 -17.87
CA GLY A 153 8.84 9.53 -19.12
C GLY A 153 7.60 8.63 -19.06
N VAL A 154 6.77 8.71 -18.03
CA VAL A 154 5.46 8.06 -17.99
C VAL A 154 4.51 8.75 -18.95
N LYS A 155 3.95 8.00 -19.92
CA LYS A 155 3.13 8.56 -21.00
C LYS A 155 1.65 8.58 -20.70
N ASN A 156 1.17 7.55 -20.01
CA ASN A 156 -0.25 7.39 -19.71
C ASN A 156 -0.45 7.36 -18.21
N ILE A 157 -1.19 8.32 -17.66
CA ILE A 157 -1.50 8.42 -16.23
C ILE A 157 -3.00 8.44 -16.05
N LEU A 158 -3.47 7.67 -15.07
CA LEU A 158 -4.84 7.65 -14.62
C LEU A 158 -4.90 8.07 -13.15
N PHE A 159 -5.53 9.19 -12.87
CA PHE A 159 -5.90 9.55 -11.50
C PHE A 159 -7.17 8.82 -11.10
N VAL A 160 -7.15 8.20 -9.94
CA VAL A 160 -8.32 7.58 -9.30
C VAL A 160 -8.39 8.03 -7.85
N ASN A 161 -9.58 8.14 -7.30
CA ASN A 161 -9.74 8.38 -5.86
C ASN A 161 -9.36 7.13 -5.06
N ASN A 162 -9.02 7.33 -3.78
CA ASN A 162 -8.97 6.22 -2.85
C ASN A 162 -10.35 5.57 -2.76
N SER A 163 -10.36 4.26 -2.75
CA SER A 163 -11.55 3.44 -2.62
C SER A 163 -11.54 2.66 -1.29
N TYR A 164 -12.65 2.05 -0.98
CA TYR A 164 -12.82 1.12 0.12
C TYR A 164 -13.31 -0.22 -0.44
N ASP A 165 -13.11 -1.27 0.30
CA ASP A 165 -13.67 -2.58 0.01
C ASP A 165 -15.08 -2.64 0.60
N ALA A 166 -16.10 -2.68 -0.27
CA ALA A 166 -17.50 -2.64 0.15
C ALA A 166 -17.95 -3.91 0.89
N THR A 167 -17.23 -5.02 0.73
CA THR A 167 -17.50 -6.26 1.45
C THR A 167 -16.91 -6.23 2.85
N LEU A 168 -15.68 -5.71 2.98
CA LEU A 168 -14.96 -5.63 4.25
C LEU A 168 -15.42 -4.43 5.09
N HIS A 169 -15.54 -3.26 4.49
CA HIS A 169 -15.82 -2.00 5.22
C HIS A 169 -17.32 -1.76 5.35
N GLN A 170 -17.98 -2.64 6.11
CA GLN A 170 -19.41 -2.51 6.44
C GLN A 170 -19.57 -2.34 7.96
N PRO A 171 -20.57 -1.58 8.43
CA PRO A 171 -20.89 -1.54 9.85
C PRO A 171 -21.19 -2.95 10.38
N VAL A 172 -20.63 -3.28 11.54
CA VAL A 172 -20.85 -4.58 12.19
C VAL A 172 -21.58 -4.39 13.52
N ALA A 173 -22.31 -5.41 13.93
CA ALA A 173 -22.86 -5.45 15.27
C ALA A 173 -21.69 -5.60 16.27
N VAL A 174 -21.55 -4.63 17.17
CA VAL A 174 -20.54 -4.63 18.23
C VAL A 174 -21.14 -5.21 19.51
N SER A 175 -20.46 -6.18 20.12
CA SER A 175 -20.82 -6.76 21.41
C SER A 175 -20.48 -5.79 22.55
N ASP A 176 -20.95 -6.08 23.76
CA ASP A 176 -20.56 -5.30 24.94
C ASP A 176 -19.05 -5.39 25.21
N GLN A 177 -18.44 -6.54 24.93
CA GLN A 177 -16.98 -6.68 25.02
C GLN A 177 -16.26 -5.84 23.96
N ASP A 178 -16.76 -5.80 22.72
CA ASP A 178 -16.19 -4.94 21.66
C ASP A 178 -16.27 -3.45 22.05
N ARG A 179 -17.37 -3.04 22.73
CA ARG A 179 -17.49 -1.66 23.24
C ARG A 179 -16.44 -1.33 24.29
N ILE A 180 -16.09 -2.29 25.14
CA ILE A 180 -15.00 -2.14 26.13
C ILE A 180 -13.66 -2.07 25.45
N ASP A 181 -13.42 -3.00 24.50
CA ASP A 181 -12.10 -3.16 23.86
C ASP A 181 -11.80 -2.08 22.82
N PHE A 182 -12.82 -1.59 22.10
CA PHE A 182 -12.65 -0.70 20.95
C PHE A 182 -13.42 0.62 21.06
N GLY A 183 -14.43 0.73 21.94
CA GLY A 183 -15.32 1.89 22.01
C GLY A 183 -14.60 3.18 22.41
N ALA A 184 -15.07 4.27 21.82
CA ALA A 184 -14.66 5.64 22.13
C ALA A 184 -15.70 6.64 21.63
N ASP A 185 -15.72 7.86 22.19
CA ASP A 185 -16.55 8.94 21.65
C ASP A 185 -16.05 9.35 20.25
N ILE A 186 -14.73 9.43 20.11
CA ILE A 186 -14.06 9.63 18.82
C ILE A 186 -12.89 8.66 18.71
N SER A 187 -12.85 7.91 17.62
CA SER A 187 -11.73 7.03 17.25
C SER A 187 -10.87 7.66 16.18
N PHE A 188 -9.55 7.48 16.27
CA PHE A 188 -8.61 7.76 15.22
C PHE A 188 -7.74 6.53 14.92
N VAL A 189 -7.72 6.09 13.68
CA VAL A 189 -6.87 4.99 13.23
C VAL A 189 -5.84 5.51 12.24
N GLY A 190 -4.56 5.46 12.61
CA GLY A 190 -3.47 5.89 11.71
C GLY A 190 -2.13 6.06 12.41
N THR A 191 -1.06 6.02 11.61
CA THR A 191 0.31 6.25 12.09
C THR A 191 0.47 7.69 12.58
N HIS A 192 1.29 7.87 13.62
CA HIS A 192 1.61 9.19 14.15
C HIS A 192 2.20 10.10 13.08
N ALA A 193 1.71 11.32 13.03
CA ALA A 193 2.32 12.44 12.33
C ALA A 193 2.03 13.72 13.13
N LYS A 194 2.94 14.70 13.09
CA LYS A 194 2.85 15.92 13.90
C LYS A 194 1.48 16.63 13.74
N HIS A 195 1.07 16.89 12.50
CA HIS A 195 -0.21 17.55 12.21
C HIS A 195 -1.43 16.77 12.70
N ARG A 196 -1.40 15.42 12.63
CA ARG A 196 -2.48 14.57 13.18
C ARG A 196 -2.55 14.70 14.70
N ALA A 197 -1.39 14.62 15.36
CA ALA A 197 -1.30 14.77 16.80
C ALA A 197 -1.82 16.14 17.26
N GLU A 198 -1.46 17.22 16.59
CA GLU A 198 -1.94 18.56 16.87
C GLU A 198 -3.47 18.66 16.76
N SER A 199 -4.08 18.06 15.72
CA SER A 199 -5.53 18.03 15.57
C SER A 199 -6.23 17.25 16.68
N LEU A 200 -5.69 16.09 17.07
CA LEU A 200 -6.28 15.28 18.15
C LEU A 200 -6.14 15.96 19.52
N VAL A 201 -4.99 16.59 19.80
CA VAL A 201 -4.80 17.41 21.01
C VAL A 201 -5.74 18.60 21.03
N PHE A 202 -6.02 19.23 19.89
CA PHE A 202 -7.00 20.30 19.82
C PHE A 202 -8.39 19.81 20.25
N LEU A 203 -8.84 18.64 19.77
CA LEU A 203 -10.13 18.06 20.16
C LEU A 203 -10.21 17.78 21.66
N THR A 204 -9.16 17.24 22.27
CA THR A 204 -9.17 16.96 23.72
C THR A 204 -9.27 18.25 24.55
N LYS A 205 -8.70 19.37 24.09
CA LYS A 205 -8.84 20.69 24.73
C LYS A 205 -10.26 21.27 24.67
N GLN A 206 -11.10 20.76 23.75
CA GLN A 206 -12.51 21.06 23.65
C GLN A 206 -13.38 20.13 24.52
N GLY A 207 -12.77 19.31 25.37
CA GLY A 207 -13.46 18.39 26.27
C GLY A 207 -13.87 17.05 25.60
N VAL A 208 -13.39 16.77 24.40
CA VAL A 208 -13.70 15.51 23.68
C VAL A 208 -12.68 14.43 24.04
N SER A 209 -13.14 13.24 24.38
CA SER A 209 -12.28 12.06 24.58
C SER A 209 -11.97 11.41 23.23
N VAL A 210 -10.68 11.15 22.97
CA VAL A 210 -10.23 10.56 21.71
C VAL A 210 -9.40 9.32 21.99
N ARG A 211 -9.73 8.20 21.34
CA ARG A 211 -8.97 6.96 21.40
C ARG A 211 -8.21 6.76 20.09
N VAL A 212 -6.90 6.49 20.20
CA VAL A 212 -5.97 6.49 19.06
C VAL A 212 -5.35 5.12 18.85
N TRP A 213 -5.49 4.61 17.65
CA TRP A 213 -4.93 3.34 17.20
C TRP A 213 -3.88 3.58 16.11
N GLY A 214 -2.74 2.91 16.21
CA GLY A 214 -1.70 2.99 15.18
C GLY A 214 -0.28 3.04 15.74
N ASN A 215 0.69 3.03 14.85
CA ASN A 215 2.10 3.03 15.19
C ASN A 215 2.65 4.44 15.44
N GLY A 216 3.71 4.53 16.26
CA GLY A 216 4.49 5.76 16.46
C GLY A 216 3.93 6.72 17.53
N TRP A 217 2.86 6.35 18.23
CA TRP A 217 2.22 7.20 19.23
C TRP A 217 2.80 7.10 20.65
N ALA A 218 3.71 6.14 20.90
CA ALA A 218 4.26 5.86 22.24
C ALA A 218 4.77 7.11 22.97
N GLY A 219 5.34 8.07 22.22
CA GLY A 219 5.84 9.33 22.77
C GLY A 219 4.79 10.27 23.35
N MET A 220 3.50 10.03 23.06
CA MET A 220 2.38 10.83 23.55
C MET A 220 1.51 10.10 24.58
N LYS A 221 1.76 8.82 24.81
CA LYS A 221 1.00 8.01 25.77
C LYS A 221 1.06 8.66 27.18
N ASP A 222 -0.09 8.78 27.81
CA ASP A 222 -0.28 9.34 29.17
C ASP A 222 0.19 10.79 29.34
N LYS A 223 0.40 11.54 28.26
CA LYS A 223 0.88 12.94 28.31
C LYS A 223 -0.20 13.98 28.06
N VAL A 224 -1.32 13.60 27.50
CA VAL A 224 -2.41 14.51 27.14
C VAL A 224 -3.72 13.96 27.71
N ALA A 225 -4.34 14.71 28.59
CA ALA A 225 -5.64 14.36 29.16
C ALA A 225 -6.69 14.24 28.04
N GLY A 226 -7.54 13.21 28.12
CA GLY A 226 -8.54 12.93 27.10
C GLY A 226 -8.02 12.24 25.81
N LEU A 227 -6.71 11.98 25.72
CA LEU A 227 -6.11 11.27 24.61
C LEU A 227 -5.64 9.87 25.06
N MET A 228 -6.43 8.86 24.74
CA MET A 228 -6.11 7.46 25.03
C MET A 228 -5.32 6.85 23.87
N ILE A 229 -4.10 6.40 24.13
CA ILE A 229 -3.19 5.88 23.09
C ILE A 229 -3.02 4.38 23.25
N GLU A 230 -3.51 3.60 22.28
CA GLU A 230 -3.35 2.15 22.23
C GLU A 230 -1.95 1.73 21.76
N ASN A 231 -1.31 2.57 20.94
CA ASN A 231 0.02 2.35 20.36
C ASN A 231 0.17 0.98 19.67
N ARG A 232 -0.92 0.46 19.15
CA ARG A 232 -0.99 -0.73 18.30
C ARG A 232 -1.86 -0.44 17.08
N PRO A 233 -1.53 -0.97 15.91
CA PRO A 233 -2.42 -0.90 14.76
C PRO A 233 -3.63 -1.81 14.95
N VAL A 234 -4.69 -1.53 14.20
CA VAL A 234 -5.85 -2.41 14.01
C VAL A 234 -6.04 -2.64 12.53
N TYR A 235 -6.37 -3.86 12.15
CA TYR A 235 -6.57 -4.31 10.78
C TYR A 235 -7.84 -5.15 10.69
N ASP A 236 -8.36 -5.31 9.49
CA ASP A 236 -9.46 -6.20 9.16
C ASP A 236 -10.64 -6.04 10.16
N ASP A 237 -11.07 -7.09 10.83
CA ASP A 237 -12.23 -7.07 11.74
C ASP A 237 -12.07 -6.08 12.90
N ASP A 238 -10.88 -5.99 13.50
CA ASP A 238 -10.61 -5.03 14.58
C ASP A 238 -10.75 -3.59 14.10
N TYR A 239 -10.28 -3.30 12.86
CA TYR A 239 -10.44 -1.98 12.25
C TYR A 239 -11.92 -1.63 12.08
N ILE A 240 -12.72 -2.58 11.58
CA ILE A 240 -14.16 -2.37 11.41
C ILE A 240 -14.86 -2.10 12.75
N LYS A 241 -14.52 -2.85 13.80
CA LYS A 241 -15.07 -2.63 15.15
C LYS A 241 -14.72 -1.27 15.73
N VAL A 242 -13.52 -0.77 15.47
CA VAL A 242 -13.08 0.57 15.93
C VAL A 242 -13.88 1.68 15.25
N ILE A 243 -14.33 1.49 14.00
CA ILE A 243 -15.03 2.52 13.23
C ILE A 243 -16.54 2.34 13.19
N SER A 244 -17.09 1.24 13.76
CA SER A 244 -18.52 0.96 13.90
C SER A 244 -19.08 1.55 15.18
#